data_f7d717e69fc9905d467e72debc87746d
#
_entry.id   f7d717e69fc9905d467e72debc87746d
#
_cell.length_a   1.000
_cell.length_b   1.000
_cell.length_c   1.000
_cell.angle_alpha   90.00
_cell.angle_beta   90.00
_cell.angle_gamma   90.00
#
_symmetry.space_group_name_H-M   'P 1'
#
loop_
_entity.id
_entity.type
_entity.pdbx_description
1 polymer ?
#
loop_
_entity_poly.entity_id
_entity_poly.type
_entity_poly.pdbx_seq_one_letter_code
_entity_poly.pdbx_strand_id
1 'polypeptide(L)'
;MEATLNMSDHPNRKVAKDFFEEIWNQKLESSIDKFIAENAAGNDPKFGVGRESFRAQWKKWIAAFPDLNFRVDEIICEGDRVVTRWHLTGTHTGDDYLGVKATGLKVAVDGVSIDTVSNGQVTEGFDAWDSLLF
;
A
#
# COMPACT_ATOMS: atom_id res chain seq x y z
N MET A 1 19.41 33.32 2.24
CA MET A 1 19.50 31.98 1.61
C MET A 1 18.29 31.15 1.97
N GLU A 2 17.65 30.68 1.01
CA GLU A 2 16.56 29.76 1.29
C GLU A 2 17.08 28.35 1.47
N ALA A 3 16.39 27.59 2.25
CA ALA A 3 16.70 26.19 2.41
C ALA A 3 16.38 25.46 1.11
N THR A 4 17.32 24.71 0.59
CA THR A 4 17.04 23.82 -0.51
C THR A 4 16.15 22.67 0.01
N LEU A 5 15.06 22.41 -0.67
CA LEU A 5 14.19 21.31 -0.29
C LEU A 5 14.94 19.99 -0.44
N ASN A 6 15.11 19.30 0.66
CA ASN A 6 15.67 17.96 0.65
C ASN A 6 14.61 16.99 0.12
N MET A 7 14.98 16.15 -0.84
CA MET A 7 14.04 15.16 -1.41
C MET A 7 13.45 14.25 -0.33
N SER A 8 14.19 13.99 0.76
CA SER A 8 13.67 13.21 1.88
C SER A 8 12.53 13.89 2.62
N ASP A 9 12.39 15.21 2.48
CA ASP A 9 11.37 16.03 3.13
C ASP A 9 10.22 16.39 2.19
N HIS A 10 10.22 15.87 0.96
CA HIS A 10 9.17 16.16 0.00
C HIS A 10 7.80 15.69 0.55
N PRO A 11 6.74 16.55 0.48
CA PRO A 11 5.43 16.19 1.03
C PRO A 11 4.86 14.87 0.50
N ASN A 12 5.07 14.58 -0.77
CA ASN A 12 4.56 13.35 -1.38
C ASN A 12 5.26 12.09 -0.84
N ARG A 13 6.52 12.24 -0.44
CA ARG A 13 7.25 11.16 0.22
C ARG A 13 6.58 10.78 1.54
N LYS A 14 6.17 11.79 2.30
CA LYS A 14 5.47 11.56 3.57
C LYS A 14 4.11 10.91 3.35
N VAL A 15 3.38 11.32 2.31
CA VAL A 15 2.10 10.70 1.97
C VAL A 15 2.28 9.21 1.74
N ALA A 16 3.26 8.80 0.94
CA ALA A 16 3.51 7.39 0.67
C ALA A 16 3.89 6.64 1.94
N LYS A 17 4.76 7.20 2.76
CA LYS A 17 5.18 6.59 4.02
C LYS A 17 3.99 6.37 4.96
N ASP A 18 3.18 7.40 5.15
CA ASP A 18 2.02 7.34 6.04
C ASP A 18 0.94 6.42 5.49
N PHE A 19 0.80 6.34 4.17
CA PHE A 19 -0.11 5.40 3.51
C PHE A 19 0.15 3.96 3.98
N PHE A 20 1.40 3.51 3.87
CA PHE A 20 1.74 2.14 4.28
C PHE A 20 1.58 1.95 5.80
N GLU A 21 2.02 2.92 6.58
CA GLU A 21 1.97 2.82 8.03
C GLU A 21 0.53 2.84 8.55
N GLU A 22 -0.27 3.81 8.14
CA GLU A 22 -1.62 3.99 8.69
C GLU A 22 -2.62 2.99 8.13
N ILE A 23 -2.61 2.78 6.81
CA ILE A 23 -3.60 1.90 6.18
C ILE A 23 -3.29 0.43 6.44
N TRP A 24 -2.05 0.03 6.21
CA TRP A 24 -1.70 -1.39 6.25
C TRP A 24 -1.21 -1.85 7.63
N ASN A 25 -0.34 -1.08 8.27
CA ASN A 25 0.26 -1.51 9.54
C ASN A 25 -0.65 -1.22 10.72
N GLN A 26 -1.18 -0.01 10.81
CA GLN A 26 -2.10 0.36 11.88
C GLN A 26 -3.54 -0.04 11.59
N LYS A 27 -3.85 -0.38 10.35
CA LYS A 27 -5.17 -0.82 9.90
C LYS A 27 -6.27 0.22 10.21
N LEU A 28 -5.94 1.49 9.94
CA LEU A 28 -6.86 2.60 10.15
C LEU A 28 -7.70 2.82 8.90
N GLU A 29 -8.94 2.38 8.92
CA GLU A 29 -9.83 2.50 7.77
C GLU A 29 -10.02 3.96 7.32
N SER A 30 -10.08 4.90 8.26
CA SER A 30 -10.23 6.32 7.94
C SER A 30 -9.07 6.88 7.11
N SER A 31 -7.90 6.26 7.19
CA SER A 31 -6.74 6.69 6.40
C SER A 31 -6.89 6.35 4.93
N ILE A 32 -7.75 5.40 4.57
CA ILE A 32 -8.10 5.12 3.18
C ILE A 32 -8.73 6.36 2.56
N ASP A 33 -9.69 6.99 3.26
CA ASP A 33 -10.33 8.22 2.79
C ASP A 33 -9.35 9.39 2.73
N LYS A 34 -8.37 9.40 3.62
CA LYS A 34 -7.38 10.46 3.69
C LYS A 34 -6.37 10.40 2.56
N PHE A 35 -5.88 9.20 2.24
CA PHE A 35 -4.73 9.05 1.33
C PHE A 35 -5.05 8.51 -0.05
N ILE A 36 -6.25 8.00 -0.29
CA ILE A 36 -6.62 7.45 -1.60
C ILE A 36 -7.71 8.32 -2.22
N ALA A 37 -7.45 8.77 -3.46
CA ALA A 37 -8.43 9.57 -4.20
C ALA A 37 -9.67 8.73 -4.51
N GLU A 38 -10.81 9.39 -4.61
CA GLU A 38 -12.10 8.73 -4.87
C GLU A 38 -12.04 7.83 -6.12
N ASN A 39 -11.38 8.31 -7.18
CA ASN A 39 -11.27 7.61 -8.46
C ASN A 39 -9.89 6.99 -8.69
N ALA A 40 -9.17 6.68 -7.62
CA ALA A 40 -7.83 6.12 -7.75
C ALA A 40 -7.84 4.82 -8.57
N ALA A 41 -6.83 4.65 -9.40
CA ALA A 41 -6.69 3.49 -10.26
C ALA A 41 -5.34 2.81 -10.01
N GLY A 42 -5.28 1.51 -10.30
CA GLY A 42 -4.06 0.73 -10.15
C GLY A 42 -3.98 -0.37 -11.20
N ASN A 43 -2.84 -1.04 -11.23
CA ASN A 43 -2.60 -2.12 -12.19
C ASN A 43 -3.08 -3.48 -11.68
N ASP A 44 -3.37 -3.63 -10.39
CA ASP A 44 -3.83 -4.89 -9.84
C ASP A 44 -5.37 -4.99 -9.96
N PRO A 45 -5.89 -5.88 -10.82
CA PRO A 45 -7.32 -6.00 -11.00
C PRO A 45 -8.07 -6.42 -9.74
N LYS A 46 -7.41 -7.01 -8.75
CA LYS A 46 -8.04 -7.37 -7.48
C LYS A 46 -8.51 -6.15 -6.71
N PHE A 47 -7.82 -5.03 -6.84
CA PHE A 47 -8.20 -3.79 -6.16
C PHE A 47 -9.22 -2.98 -6.96
N GLY A 48 -9.42 -3.31 -8.24
CA GLY A 48 -10.40 -2.63 -9.09
C GLY A 48 -10.08 -1.15 -9.29
N VAL A 49 -11.12 -0.36 -9.50
CA VAL A 49 -11.00 1.09 -9.69
C VAL A 49 -11.78 1.79 -8.59
N GLY A 50 -11.19 2.82 -8.02
CA GLY A 50 -11.82 3.67 -7.01
C GLY A 50 -11.48 3.26 -5.59
N ARG A 51 -11.65 4.24 -4.72
CA ARG A 51 -11.36 4.09 -3.29
C ARG A 51 -12.15 2.95 -2.64
N GLU A 52 -13.42 2.80 -3.01
CA GLU A 52 -14.27 1.79 -2.36
C GLU A 52 -13.92 0.38 -2.78
N SER A 53 -13.44 0.19 -4.02
CA SER A 53 -12.91 -1.10 -4.46
C SER A 53 -11.64 -1.44 -3.68
N PHE A 54 -10.78 -0.47 -3.47
CA PHE A 54 -9.57 -0.64 -2.64
C PHE A 54 -9.97 -1.04 -1.21
N ARG A 55 -10.94 -0.33 -0.61
CA ARG A 55 -11.40 -0.61 0.75
C ARG A 55 -11.90 -2.03 0.88
N ALA A 56 -12.68 -2.51 -0.08
CA ALA A 56 -13.21 -3.87 -0.06
C ALA A 56 -12.10 -4.92 -0.10
N GLN A 57 -11.11 -4.73 -0.95
CA GLN A 57 -9.97 -5.66 -1.05
C GLN A 57 -9.08 -5.58 0.20
N TRP A 58 -8.85 -4.39 0.72
CA TRP A 58 -8.10 -4.19 1.96
C TRP A 58 -8.74 -4.96 3.12
N LYS A 59 -10.06 -4.91 3.25
CA LYS A 59 -10.77 -5.65 4.30
C LYS A 59 -10.52 -7.15 4.18
N LYS A 60 -10.52 -7.70 2.97
CA LYS A 60 -10.23 -9.11 2.74
C LYS A 60 -8.83 -9.49 3.16
N TRP A 61 -7.85 -8.64 2.83
CA TRP A 61 -6.46 -8.90 3.16
C TRP A 61 -6.21 -8.89 4.66
N ILE A 62 -6.69 -7.86 5.37
CA ILE A 62 -6.45 -7.78 6.81
C ILE A 62 -7.24 -8.84 7.59
N ALA A 63 -8.36 -9.30 7.07
CA ALA A 63 -9.12 -10.39 7.68
C ALA A 63 -8.41 -11.73 7.50
N ALA A 64 -7.81 -11.97 6.34
CA ALA A 64 -7.07 -13.21 6.06
C ALA A 64 -5.70 -13.24 6.73
N PHE A 65 -5.02 -12.10 6.80
CA PHE A 65 -3.68 -11.94 7.36
C PHE A 65 -3.72 -10.90 8.49
N PRO A 66 -4.18 -11.27 9.71
CA PRO A 66 -4.33 -10.29 10.78
C PRO A 66 -3.03 -9.61 11.23
N ASP A 67 -1.90 -10.26 11.01
CA ASP A 67 -0.57 -9.75 11.34
C ASP A 67 0.15 -9.09 10.16
N LEU A 68 -0.59 -8.78 9.10
CA LEU A 68 -0.02 -8.18 7.90
C LEU A 68 0.77 -6.92 8.23
N ASN A 69 1.99 -6.84 7.70
CA ASN A 69 2.88 -5.71 7.96
C ASN A 69 3.73 -5.40 6.73
N PHE A 70 3.79 -4.12 6.39
CA PHE A 70 4.68 -3.58 5.38
C PHE A 70 5.88 -2.90 6.05
N ARG A 71 7.07 -3.37 5.74
CA ARG A 71 8.30 -2.66 6.10
C ARG A 71 8.70 -1.84 4.88
N VAL A 72 8.73 -0.52 5.02
CA VAL A 72 9.18 0.37 3.95
C VAL A 72 10.69 0.45 4.00
N ASP A 73 11.34 -0.03 2.95
CA ASP A 73 12.81 -0.09 2.89
C ASP A 73 13.41 1.14 2.23
N GLU A 74 12.72 1.71 1.23
CA GLU A 74 13.25 2.84 0.48
C GLU A 74 12.11 3.62 -0.16
N ILE A 75 12.22 4.94 -0.17
CA ILE A 75 11.28 5.83 -0.87
C ILE A 75 12.09 6.78 -1.73
N ILE A 76 11.74 6.83 -3.02
CA ILE A 76 12.31 7.76 -3.99
C ILE A 76 11.16 8.60 -4.52
N CYS A 77 11.28 9.91 -4.42
CA CYS A 77 10.23 10.83 -4.86
C CYS A 77 10.78 11.80 -5.90
N GLU A 78 10.08 11.90 -7.01
CA GLU A 78 10.36 12.90 -8.04
C GLU A 78 9.04 13.52 -8.48
N GLY A 79 8.83 14.78 -8.12
CA GLY A 79 7.59 15.47 -8.42
C GLY A 79 6.37 14.78 -7.80
N ASP A 80 5.41 14.40 -8.64
CA ASP A 80 4.20 13.71 -8.21
C ASP A 80 4.34 12.19 -8.15
N ARG A 81 5.49 11.63 -8.50
CA ARG A 81 5.73 10.20 -8.53
C ARG A 81 6.55 9.76 -7.33
N VAL A 82 6.07 8.75 -6.64
CA VAL A 82 6.75 8.20 -5.46
C VAL A 82 6.96 6.72 -5.66
N VAL A 83 8.21 6.29 -5.59
CA VAL A 83 8.60 4.88 -5.66
C VAL A 83 8.88 4.40 -4.24
N THR A 84 8.18 3.37 -3.81
CA THR A 84 8.37 2.77 -2.50
C THR A 84 8.76 1.31 -2.66
N ARG A 85 9.93 0.95 -2.14
CA ARG A 85 10.34 -0.44 -2.06
C ARG A 85 9.98 -0.96 -0.68
N TRP A 86 9.28 -2.08 -0.63
CA TRP A 86 8.72 -2.60 0.60
C TRP A 86 8.90 -4.12 0.72
N HIS A 87 8.81 -4.57 1.96
CA HIS A 87 8.79 -5.98 2.30
C HIS A 87 7.51 -6.27 3.09
N LEU A 88 6.69 -7.16 2.58
CA LEU A 88 5.42 -7.54 3.17
C LEU A 88 5.56 -8.87 3.89
N THR A 89 5.06 -8.93 5.12
CA THR A 89 4.96 -10.18 5.87
C THR A 89 3.54 -10.37 6.37
N GLY A 90 3.14 -11.61 6.56
CA GLY A 90 1.85 -11.95 7.13
C GLY A 90 1.71 -13.45 7.29
N THR A 91 0.72 -13.86 8.09
CA THR A 91 0.39 -15.26 8.31
C THR A 91 -1.09 -15.47 8.03
N HIS A 92 -1.40 -16.45 7.18
CA HIS A 92 -2.78 -16.74 6.80
C HIS A 92 -3.48 -17.52 7.93
N THR A 93 -3.91 -16.81 8.97
CA THR A 93 -4.57 -17.41 10.15
C THR A 93 -6.01 -16.96 10.30
N GLY A 94 -6.45 -15.99 9.50
CA GLY A 94 -7.80 -15.43 9.58
C GLY A 94 -8.75 -16.05 8.58
N ASP A 95 -9.52 -15.19 7.91
CA ASP A 95 -10.54 -15.61 6.97
C ASP A 95 -9.97 -16.26 5.70
N ASP A 96 -10.83 -16.93 4.94
CA ASP A 96 -10.48 -17.47 3.63
C ASP A 96 -10.01 -16.34 2.71
N TYR A 97 -8.99 -16.64 1.92
CA TYR A 97 -8.49 -15.71 0.90
C TYR A 97 -8.52 -16.42 -0.46
N LEU A 98 -9.26 -15.82 -1.41
CA LEU A 98 -9.45 -16.38 -2.76
C LEU A 98 -9.98 -17.82 -2.71
N GLY A 99 -10.88 -18.11 -1.77
CA GLY A 99 -11.46 -19.44 -1.60
C GLY A 99 -10.57 -20.43 -0.88
N VAL A 100 -9.39 -20.03 -0.42
CA VAL A 100 -8.47 -20.89 0.32
C VAL A 100 -8.62 -20.60 1.80
N LYS A 101 -8.95 -21.64 2.57
CA LYS A 101 -9.07 -21.53 4.03
C LYS A 101 -7.71 -21.26 4.67
N ALA A 102 -7.73 -20.72 5.87
CA ALA A 102 -6.52 -20.41 6.63
C ALA A 102 -5.56 -21.60 6.64
N THR A 103 -4.35 -21.36 6.12
CA THR A 103 -3.32 -22.39 5.99
C THR A 103 -2.32 -22.36 7.13
N GLY A 104 -2.24 -21.26 7.88
CA GLY A 104 -1.20 -21.03 8.88
C GLY A 104 0.16 -20.72 8.27
N LEU A 105 0.25 -20.64 6.94
CA LEU A 105 1.51 -20.37 6.25
C LEU A 105 1.88 -18.89 6.37
N LYS A 106 3.17 -18.65 6.58
CA LYS A 106 3.74 -17.31 6.55
C LYS A 106 4.09 -16.94 5.13
N VAL A 107 3.82 -15.69 4.77
CA VAL A 107 4.24 -15.11 3.50
C VAL A 107 5.25 -14.00 3.76
N ALA A 108 6.23 -13.89 2.87
CA ALA A 108 7.22 -12.83 2.89
C ALA A 108 7.51 -12.46 1.44
N VAL A 109 7.20 -11.24 1.07
CA VAL A 109 7.23 -10.80 -0.33
C VAL A 109 7.91 -9.44 -0.42
N ASP A 110 8.85 -9.31 -1.34
CA ASP A 110 9.42 -8.02 -1.69
C ASP A 110 8.66 -7.42 -2.87
N GLY A 111 8.45 -6.13 -2.83
CA GLY A 111 7.75 -5.45 -3.89
C GLY A 111 8.12 -3.99 -4.01
N VAL A 112 7.58 -3.38 -5.06
CA VAL A 112 7.77 -1.97 -5.39
C VAL A 112 6.42 -1.39 -5.79
N SER A 113 6.12 -0.22 -5.26
CA SER A 113 4.97 0.57 -5.66
C SER A 113 5.44 1.86 -6.30
N ILE A 114 4.80 2.25 -7.40
CA ILE A 114 5.01 3.55 -8.01
C ILE A 114 3.67 4.27 -7.96
N ASP A 115 3.58 5.26 -7.10
CA ASP A 115 2.33 5.99 -6.86
C ASP A 115 2.41 7.39 -7.44
N THR A 116 1.31 7.82 -8.07
CA THR A 116 1.12 9.22 -8.42
C THR A 116 0.34 9.86 -7.29
N VAL A 117 0.90 10.94 -6.72
CA VAL A 117 0.30 11.64 -5.57
C VAL A 117 -0.04 13.05 -5.98
N SER A 118 -1.29 13.43 -5.77
CA SER A 118 -1.80 14.77 -6.06
C SER A 118 -2.66 15.25 -4.90
N ASN A 119 -2.37 16.46 -4.41
CA ASN A 119 -3.10 17.06 -3.29
C ASN A 119 -3.18 16.15 -2.06
N GLY A 120 -2.08 15.47 -1.76
CA GLY A 120 -1.99 14.60 -0.58
C GLY A 120 -2.66 13.25 -0.73
N GLN A 121 -3.11 12.89 -1.94
CA GLN A 121 -3.78 11.61 -2.19
C GLN A 121 -3.14 10.85 -3.34
N VAL A 122 -3.12 9.54 -3.21
CA VAL A 122 -2.73 8.64 -4.30
C VAL A 122 -3.87 8.61 -5.32
N THR A 123 -3.55 8.99 -6.55
CA THR A 123 -4.52 9.00 -7.66
C THR A 123 -4.32 7.82 -8.60
N GLU A 124 -3.12 7.26 -8.63
CA GLU A 124 -2.79 6.10 -9.45
C GLU A 124 -1.66 5.35 -8.78
N GLY A 125 -1.77 4.04 -8.76
CA GLY A 125 -0.74 3.17 -8.20
C GLY A 125 -0.36 2.07 -9.14
N PHE A 126 0.92 1.76 -9.21
CA PHE A 126 1.45 0.61 -9.91
C PHE A 126 2.24 -0.22 -8.91
N ASP A 127 1.87 -1.50 -8.77
CA ASP A 127 2.53 -2.41 -7.85
C ASP A 127 3.13 -3.58 -8.60
N ALA A 128 4.32 -3.99 -8.19
CA ALA A 128 4.97 -5.17 -8.70
C ALA A 128 5.60 -5.94 -7.54
N TRP A 129 5.37 -7.23 -7.49
CA TRP A 129 5.93 -8.11 -6.46
C TRP A 129 6.09 -9.51 -7.01
N ASP A 130 6.80 -10.36 -6.26
CA ASP A 130 6.97 -11.75 -6.63
C ASP A 130 5.70 -12.54 -6.31
N SER A 131 4.79 -12.60 -7.30
CA SER A 131 3.49 -13.25 -7.14
C SER A 131 3.58 -14.77 -7.05
N LEU A 132 4.74 -15.37 -7.32
CA LEU A 132 4.93 -16.81 -7.17
C LEU A 132 4.93 -17.23 -5.70
N LEU A 133 5.14 -16.27 -4.79
CA LEU A 133 5.13 -16.52 -3.35
C LEU A 133 3.74 -16.40 -2.74
N PHE A 134 2.77 -16.02 -3.53
CA PHE A 134 1.39 -15.98 -3.17
C PHE A 134 0.62 -17.07 -3.92
#